data_c33dfca2e61848c2eabe9f79364e2e30
#
_entry.id   c33dfca2e61848c2eabe9f79364e2e30
#
_cell.length_a   1.000
_cell.length_b   1.000
_cell.length_c   1.000
_cell.angle_alpha   90.00
_cell.angle_beta   90.00
_cell.angle_gamma   90.00
#
_symmetry.space_group_name_H-M   'P 1'
#
loop_
_entity.id
_entity.type
_entity.pdbx_description
1 polymer ?
#
loop_
_entity_poly.entity_id
_entity_poly.type
_entity_poly.pdbx_seq_one_letter_code
_entity_poly.pdbx_strand_id
1 'polypeptide(L)'
;MPQVAIATSAEPSVLRIYVGPKDYDDLKKMNPPLQSLVNFGWLEIIADPLFHALKWLHRYIPNWGWSIVVLTLVVNMLLFPLRISGYKTTMKMQRVAPEIKSIQERYKKYKMNDPRKAQMNQEVMAVYQREGVNPVSGCLQAFAQMPIWFGLNRALSSAIEMRHAPWFGWITDLSARDPYYVLPILMGGSMYLVSKMTPMTTTDPQQQMMMKFMPISFAAMFMFFPISSGLAVYILTSSVVGIGQQWYLNRTHPIAPPAKSGKKS
;
A
#
# COMPACT_ATOMS: atom_id res chain seq x y z
N MET A 1 3.61 -17.36 20.88
CA MET A 1 3.76 -18.70 21.45
C MET A 1 5.21 -19.12 21.27
N PRO A 2 5.89 -19.69 22.27
CA PRO A 2 7.23 -20.23 22.10
C PRO A 2 7.16 -21.43 21.13
N GLN A 3 7.99 -21.40 20.08
CA GLN A 3 8.12 -22.54 19.17
C GLN A 3 9.38 -23.29 19.54
N VAL A 4 9.25 -24.58 19.77
CA VAL A 4 10.36 -25.48 20.02
C VAL A 4 10.67 -26.23 18.72
N ALA A 5 11.88 -26.07 18.20
CA ALA A 5 12.38 -26.83 17.07
C ALA A 5 13.27 -27.96 17.60
N ILE A 6 12.92 -29.21 17.28
CA ILE A 6 13.70 -30.42 17.64
C ILE A 6 14.33 -30.94 16.37
N ALA A 7 15.66 -30.96 16.30
CA ALA A 7 16.39 -31.63 15.22
C ALA A 7 16.89 -33.00 15.76
N THR A 8 16.49 -34.09 15.10
CA THR A 8 16.96 -35.46 15.41
C THR A 8 17.97 -35.91 14.36
N SER A 9 19.18 -36.30 14.75
CA SER A 9 20.14 -36.99 13.91
C SER A 9 20.41 -38.40 14.51
N ALA A 10 20.83 -39.35 13.67
CA ALA A 10 20.99 -40.75 14.02
C ALA A 10 22.18 -41.07 14.96
N GLU A 11 22.96 -40.08 15.35
CA GLU A 11 24.04 -40.21 16.35
C GLU A 11 23.60 -39.63 17.72
N PRO A 12 24.26 -39.97 18.84
CA PRO A 12 23.90 -39.45 20.16
C PRO A 12 23.98 -37.92 20.15
N SER A 13 22.89 -37.31 19.77
CA SER A 13 22.78 -35.88 19.51
C SER A 13 22.54 -35.15 20.82
N VAL A 14 23.41 -34.18 21.13
CA VAL A 14 23.12 -33.20 22.16
C VAL A 14 21.92 -32.38 21.70
N LEU A 15 20.75 -32.65 22.29
CA LEU A 15 19.56 -31.86 22.04
C LEU A 15 19.77 -30.44 22.61
N ARG A 16 19.88 -29.44 21.76
CA ARG A 16 19.96 -28.05 22.16
C ARG A 16 18.58 -27.42 22.03
N ILE A 17 17.98 -27.01 23.14
CA ILE A 17 16.71 -26.34 23.18
C ILE A 17 16.95 -24.84 23.34
N TYR A 18 16.47 -24.03 22.38
CA TYR A 18 16.47 -22.60 22.53
C TYR A 18 15.09 -22.14 23.04
N VAL A 19 15.07 -21.45 24.15
CA VAL A 19 13.91 -20.81 24.75
C VAL A 19 14.24 -19.34 24.91
N GLY A 20 13.73 -18.49 24.03
CA GLY A 20 14.03 -17.06 24.06
C GLY A 20 13.27 -16.28 22.99
N PRO A 21 13.45 -14.95 22.98
CA PRO A 21 12.85 -14.09 21.98
C PRO A 21 13.44 -14.41 20.60
N LYS A 22 12.62 -14.23 19.54
CA LYS A 22 13.07 -14.40 18.16
C LYS A 22 13.82 -13.16 17.66
N ASP A 23 14.89 -12.77 18.38
CA ASP A 23 15.79 -11.72 17.91
C ASP A 23 16.65 -12.25 16.77
N TYR A 24 16.66 -11.54 15.64
CA TYR A 24 17.39 -11.95 14.43
C TYR A 24 18.90 -12.04 14.67
N ASP A 25 19.48 -11.05 15.38
CA ASP A 25 20.92 -10.98 15.60
C ASP A 25 21.40 -12.04 16.59
N ASP A 26 20.60 -12.35 17.61
CA ASP A 26 20.90 -13.40 18.57
C ASP A 26 20.76 -14.78 17.94
N LEU A 27 19.72 -15.01 17.13
CA LEU A 27 19.54 -16.27 16.40
C LEU A 27 20.66 -16.51 15.37
N LYS A 28 21.21 -15.45 14.78
CA LYS A 28 22.33 -15.52 13.84
C LYS A 28 23.62 -15.93 14.49
N LYS A 29 23.85 -15.54 15.75
CA LYS A 29 25.07 -15.89 16.54
C LYS A 29 25.07 -17.31 17.03
N MET A 30 23.94 -18.01 16.96
CA MET A 30 23.83 -19.39 17.43
C MET A 30 24.55 -20.39 16.52
N ASN A 31 24.98 -21.50 17.09
CA ASN A 31 25.58 -22.60 16.34
C ASN A 31 24.75 -23.90 16.54
N PRO A 32 24.05 -24.43 15.51
CA PRO A 32 23.88 -23.87 14.18
C PRO A 32 23.02 -22.57 14.19
N PRO A 33 23.19 -21.69 13.18
CA PRO A 33 22.44 -20.46 13.12
C PRO A 33 20.94 -20.71 12.91
N LEU A 34 20.11 -20.13 13.78
CA LEU A 34 18.66 -20.34 13.81
C LEU A 34 17.89 -19.15 13.21
N GLN A 35 18.55 -18.32 12.39
CA GLN A 35 17.93 -17.15 11.76
C GLN A 35 16.73 -17.50 10.87
N SER A 36 16.67 -18.72 10.33
CA SER A 36 15.52 -19.22 9.54
C SER A 36 14.21 -19.34 10.35
N LEU A 37 14.27 -19.25 11.68
CA LEU A 37 13.08 -19.15 12.53
C LEU A 37 12.38 -17.79 12.42
N VAL A 38 13.09 -16.75 11.96
CA VAL A 38 12.50 -15.46 11.57
C VAL A 38 12.11 -15.58 10.09
N ASN A 39 11.01 -16.28 9.83
CA ASN A 39 10.55 -16.53 8.47
C ASN A 39 9.59 -15.42 8.02
N PHE A 40 9.99 -14.67 7.00
CA PHE A 40 9.15 -13.65 6.35
C PHE A 40 8.22 -14.26 5.28
N GLY A 41 8.26 -15.59 5.08
CA GLY A 41 7.48 -16.31 4.08
C GLY A 41 7.89 -15.95 2.64
N TRP A 42 6.96 -16.07 1.70
CA TRP A 42 7.19 -15.79 0.28
C TRP A 42 7.57 -14.32 -0.02
N LEU A 43 7.35 -13.42 0.95
CA LEU A 43 7.72 -12.00 0.87
C LEU A 43 9.11 -11.70 1.43
N GLU A 44 9.90 -12.71 1.77
CA GLU A 44 11.24 -12.57 2.35
C GLU A 44 12.14 -11.67 1.49
N ILE A 45 12.07 -11.80 0.16
CA ILE A 45 12.84 -10.98 -0.79
C ILE A 45 12.62 -9.46 -0.57
N ILE A 46 11.44 -9.07 -0.08
CA ILE A 46 11.09 -7.65 0.15
C ILE A 46 11.18 -7.31 1.64
N ALA A 47 10.71 -8.21 2.50
CA ALA A 47 10.67 -7.96 3.94
C ALA A 47 12.07 -7.90 4.57
N ASP A 48 12.98 -8.76 4.15
CA ASP A 48 14.35 -8.83 4.69
C ASP A 48 15.16 -7.56 4.41
N PRO A 49 15.27 -7.05 3.17
CA PRO A 49 15.98 -5.80 2.93
C PRO A 49 15.32 -4.60 3.62
N LEU A 50 13.99 -4.56 3.72
CA LEU A 50 13.30 -3.50 4.46
C LEU A 50 13.60 -3.55 5.95
N PHE A 51 13.65 -4.75 6.53
CA PHE A 51 14.00 -4.96 7.93
C PHE A 51 15.44 -4.55 8.23
N HIS A 52 16.38 -4.95 7.36
CA HIS A 52 17.79 -4.56 7.50
C HIS A 52 17.99 -3.05 7.33
N ALA A 53 17.29 -2.42 6.38
CA ALA A 53 17.31 -0.97 6.20
C ALA A 53 16.74 -0.25 7.42
N LEU A 54 15.68 -0.78 8.04
CA LEU A 54 15.10 -0.23 9.26
C LEU A 54 16.08 -0.32 10.44
N LYS A 55 16.74 -1.49 10.63
CA LYS A 55 17.78 -1.66 11.64
C LYS A 55 18.99 -0.74 11.42
N TRP A 56 19.39 -0.58 10.15
CA TRP A 56 20.47 0.33 9.80
C TRP A 56 20.12 1.78 10.15
N LEU A 57 18.89 2.23 9.81
CA LEU A 57 18.42 3.56 10.19
C LEU A 57 18.34 3.75 11.68
N HIS A 58 17.93 2.73 12.42
CA HIS A 58 17.82 2.80 13.88
C HIS A 58 19.17 3.04 14.58
N ARG A 59 20.28 2.63 13.96
CA ARG A 59 21.64 2.94 14.49
C ARG A 59 21.93 4.45 14.52
N TYR A 60 21.34 5.21 13.59
CA TYR A 60 21.54 6.65 13.50
C TYR A 60 20.42 7.43 14.17
N ILE A 61 19.22 6.87 14.17
CA ILE A 61 18.02 7.48 14.76
C ILE A 61 17.56 6.53 15.89
N PRO A 62 17.94 6.78 17.15
CA PRO A 62 17.67 5.86 18.27
C PRO A 62 16.20 5.85 18.70
N ASN A 63 15.27 5.88 17.72
CA ASN A 63 13.82 5.81 17.90
C ASN A 63 13.21 5.05 16.72
N TRP A 64 12.59 3.90 17.00
CA TRP A 64 12.00 3.04 15.97
C TRP A 64 10.91 3.73 15.14
N GLY A 65 10.06 4.54 15.76
CA GLY A 65 9.00 5.23 15.05
C GLY A 65 9.53 6.25 14.03
N TRP A 66 10.56 7.02 14.37
CA TRP A 66 11.22 7.92 13.43
C TRP A 66 11.99 7.16 12.35
N SER A 67 12.57 6.02 12.68
CA SER A 67 13.21 5.14 11.68
C SER A 67 12.20 4.63 10.66
N ILE A 68 10.98 4.27 11.09
CA ILE A 68 9.86 3.90 10.19
C ILE A 68 9.48 5.09 9.29
N VAL A 69 9.37 6.30 9.84
CA VAL A 69 9.05 7.51 9.08
C VAL A 69 10.09 7.73 7.98
N VAL A 70 11.38 7.72 8.32
CA VAL A 70 12.47 7.95 7.35
C VAL A 70 12.52 6.85 6.30
N LEU A 71 12.40 5.58 6.69
CA LEU A 71 12.32 4.46 5.75
C LEU A 71 11.16 4.64 4.77
N THR A 72 10.00 5.05 5.28
CA THR A 72 8.81 5.29 4.46
C THR A 72 9.05 6.41 3.45
N LEU A 73 9.70 7.50 3.85
CA LEU A 73 10.09 8.59 2.96
C LEU A 73 10.99 8.09 1.82
N VAL A 74 12.04 7.34 2.15
CA VAL A 74 12.98 6.78 1.17
C VAL A 74 12.26 5.87 0.19
N VAL A 75 11.46 4.92 0.67
CA VAL A 75 10.70 3.99 -0.18
C VAL A 75 9.73 4.75 -1.10
N ASN A 76 8.98 5.74 -0.58
CA ASN A 76 8.06 6.53 -1.41
C ASN A 76 8.80 7.39 -2.45
N MET A 77 10.01 7.87 -2.15
CA MET A 77 10.86 8.58 -3.14
C MET A 77 11.37 7.66 -4.22
N LEU A 78 11.79 6.44 -3.89
CA LEU A 78 12.20 5.44 -4.87
C LEU A 78 11.05 5.03 -5.81
N LEU A 79 9.83 4.96 -5.28
CA LEU A 79 8.63 4.63 -6.06
C LEU A 79 8.02 5.83 -6.80
N PHE A 80 8.51 7.03 -6.56
CA PHE A 80 7.95 8.24 -7.15
C PHE A 80 7.95 8.26 -8.69
N PRO A 81 9.02 7.79 -9.41
CA PRO A 81 9.00 7.69 -10.87
C PRO A 81 7.86 6.80 -11.40
N LEU A 82 7.61 5.67 -10.73
CA LEU A 82 6.51 4.77 -11.07
C LEU A 82 5.15 5.47 -10.86
N ARG A 83 5.02 6.25 -9.80
CA ARG A 83 3.82 7.04 -9.51
C ARG A 83 3.58 8.13 -10.56
N ILE A 84 4.63 8.81 -11.05
CA ILE A 84 4.52 9.77 -12.15
C ILE A 84 3.98 9.09 -13.42
N SER A 85 4.50 7.91 -13.77
CA SER A 85 4.04 7.14 -14.93
C SER A 85 2.57 6.75 -14.80
N GLY A 86 2.16 6.23 -13.64
CA GLY A 86 0.77 5.90 -13.36
C GLY A 86 -0.15 7.13 -13.43
N TYR A 87 0.28 8.27 -12.88
CA TYR A 87 -0.46 9.51 -12.94
C TYR A 87 -0.69 9.99 -14.38
N LYS A 88 0.35 9.95 -15.23
CA LYS A 88 0.23 10.31 -16.65
C LYS A 88 -0.79 9.44 -17.38
N THR A 89 -0.84 8.15 -17.07
CA THR A 89 -1.85 7.24 -17.64
C THR A 89 -3.25 7.56 -17.13
N THR A 90 -3.40 7.84 -15.84
CA THR A 90 -4.66 8.30 -15.25
C THR A 90 -5.19 9.56 -15.95
N MET A 91 -4.31 10.50 -16.26
CA MET A 91 -4.66 11.73 -16.99
C MET A 91 -5.14 11.45 -18.43
N LYS A 92 -4.49 10.51 -19.14
CA LYS A 92 -4.96 10.08 -20.47
C LYS A 92 -6.34 9.44 -20.37
N MET A 93 -6.57 8.55 -19.40
CA MET A 93 -7.87 7.93 -19.16
C MET A 93 -8.96 8.98 -18.91
N GLN A 94 -8.65 10.02 -18.16
CA GLN A 94 -9.59 11.11 -17.87
C GLN A 94 -9.97 11.92 -19.11
N ARG A 95 -9.07 12.06 -20.09
CA ARG A 95 -9.37 12.74 -21.37
C ARG A 95 -10.41 11.99 -22.21
N VAL A 96 -10.36 10.66 -22.18
CA VAL A 96 -11.30 9.80 -22.93
C VAL A 96 -12.58 9.50 -22.16
N ALA A 97 -12.63 9.84 -20.87
CA ALA A 97 -13.78 9.60 -20.01
C ALA A 97 -15.12 10.12 -20.59
N PRO A 98 -15.23 11.33 -21.19
CA PRO A 98 -16.49 11.80 -21.76
C PRO A 98 -16.95 10.95 -22.96
N GLU A 99 -16.03 10.45 -23.80
CA GLU A 99 -16.36 9.56 -24.91
C GLU A 99 -16.85 8.20 -24.40
N ILE A 100 -16.17 7.64 -23.42
CA ILE A 100 -16.59 6.39 -22.77
C ILE A 100 -17.96 6.54 -22.14
N LYS A 101 -18.23 7.67 -21.49
CA LYS A 101 -19.53 7.96 -20.89
C LYS A 101 -20.63 7.97 -21.96
N SER A 102 -20.39 8.58 -23.11
CA SER A 102 -21.38 8.60 -24.23
C SER A 102 -21.67 7.20 -24.75
N ILE A 103 -20.66 6.32 -24.83
CA ILE A 103 -20.83 4.92 -25.20
C ILE A 103 -21.69 4.22 -24.13
N GLN A 104 -21.33 4.33 -22.85
CA GLN A 104 -22.06 3.70 -21.75
C GLN A 104 -23.52 4.14 -21.68
N GLU A 105 -23.81 5.42 -21.93
CA GLU A 105 -25.19 5.97 -21.97
C GLU A 105 -26.02 5.36 -23.10
N ARG A 106 -25.47 5.10 -24.28
CA ARG A 106 -26.16 4.41 -25.39
C ARG A 106 -26.60 3.01 -25.00
N TYR A 107 -25.82 2.32 -24.18
CA TYR A 107 -26.09 0.94 -23.74
C TYR A 107 -26.76 0.84 -22.37
N LYS A 108 -27.11 1.96 -21.71
CA LYS A 108 -27.70 2.00 -20.37
C LYS A 108 -29.04 1.25 -20.27
N LYS A 109 -29.81 1.22 -21.33
CA LYS A 109 -31.15 0.57 -21.37
C LYS A 109 -31.06 -0.97 -21.33
N TYR A 110 -29.92 -1.57 -21.59
CA TYR A 110 -29.75 -3.02 -21.67
C TYR A 110 -29.34 -3.61 -20.33
N LYS A 111 -29.89 -4.79 -19.98
CA LYS A 111 -29.55 -5.53 -18.77
C LYS A 111 -28.12 -6.04 -18.83
N MET A 112 -27.55 -6.36 -17.65
CA MET A 112 -26.18 -6.82 -17.51
C MET A 112 -25.86 -8.07 -18.37
N ASN A 113 -26.82 -8.98 -18.55
CA ASN A 113 -26.67 -10.22 -19.30
C ASN A 113 -27.03 -10.11 -20.82
N ASP A 114 -27.28 -8.90 -21.32
CA ASP A 114 -27.58 -8.68 -22.74
C ASP A 114 -26.27 -8.77 -23.56
N PRO A 115 -26.25 -9.51 -24.71
CA PRO A 115 -25.08 -9.59 -25.59
C PRO A 115 -24.55 -8.23 -26.06
N ARG A 116 -25.40 -7.22 -26.11
CA ARG A 116 -25.03 -5.85 -26.49
C ARG A 116 -24.09 -5.20 -25.46
N LYS A 117 -24.06 -5.68 -24.21
CA LYS A 117 -23.06 -5.24 -23.22
C LYS A 117 -21.64 -5.68 -23.60
N ALA A 118 -21.49 -6.80 -24.28
CA ALA A 118 -20.20 -7.23 -24.83
C ALA A 118 -19.75 -6.27 -25.94
N GLN A 119 -20.66 -5.81 -26.79
CA GLN A 119 -20.35 -4.79 -27.81
C GLN A 119 -19.93 -3.45 -27.18
N MET A 120 -20.63 -3.01 -26.13
CA MET A 120 -20.24 -1.82 -25.37
C MET A 120 -18.80 -1.93 -24.85
N ASN A 121 -18.43 -3.08 -24.28
CA ASN A 121 -17.08 -3.31 -23.76
C ASN A 121 -16.04 -3.29 -24.90
N GLN A 122 -16.38 -3.82 -26.08
CA GLN A 122 -15.51 -3.75 -27.26
C GLN A 122 -15.32 -2.32 -27.74
N GLU A 123 -16.40 -1.51 -27.82
CA GLU A 123 -16.29 -0.10 -28.20
C GLU A 123 -15.44 0.69 -27.20
N VAL A 124 -15.62 0.47 -25.89
CA VAL A 124 -14.81 1.10 -24.84
C VAL A 124 -13.34 0.69 -24.96
N MET A 125 -13.08 -0.60 -25.22
CA MET A 125 -11.71 -1.09 -25.40
C MET A 125 -11.06 -0.51 -26.66
N ALA A 126 -11.81 -0.35 -27.74
CA ALA A 126 -11.34 0.30 -28.98
C ALA A 126 -10.95 1.77 -28.74
N VAL A 127 -11.69 2.51 -27.91
CA VAL A 127 -11.31 3.88 -27.53
C VAL A 127 -9.98 3.88 -26.76
N TYR A 128 -9.82 2.97 -25.79
CA TYR A 128 -8.55 2.86 -25.06
C TYR A 128 -7.36 2.52 -25.96
N GLN A 129 -7.54 1.59 -26.90
CA GLN A 129 -6.51 1.20 -27.87
C GLN A 129 -6.14 2.35 -28.80
N ARG A 130 -7.13 3.07 -29.33
CA ARG A 130 -6.92 4.23 -30.23
C ARG A 130 -6.09 5.32 -29.55
N GLU A 131 -6.35 5.59 -28.29
CA GLU A 131 -5.65 6.63 -27.52
C GLU A 131 -4.35 6.11 -26.85
N GLY A 132 -3.98 4.85 -27.06
CA GLY A 132 -2.79 4.24 -26.49
C GLY A 132 -2.80 4.21 -24.96
N VAL A 133 -4.00 4.00 -24.39
CA VAL A 133 -4.21 3.96 -22.93
C VAL A 133 -4.47 2.53 -22.50
N ASN A 134 -3.69 2.05 -21.55
CA ASN A 134 -3.92 0.75 -20.93
C ASN A 134 -4.70 0.93 -19.62
N PRO A 135 -5.95 0.48 -19.51
CA PRO A 135 -6.73 0.60 -18.28
C PRO A 135 -6.14 -0.17 -17.10
N VAL A 136 -5.33 -1.19 -17.38
CA VAL A 136 -4.66 -1.99 -16.33
C VAL A 136 -3.51 -1.23 -15.66
N SER A 137 -2.93 -0.22 -16.32
CA SER A 137 -1.78 0.51 -15.76
C SER A 137 -2.11 1.33 -14.52
N GLY A 138 -3.38 1.71 -14.33
CA GLY A 138 -3.83 2.38 -13.09
C GLY A 138 -3.78 1.46 -11.87
N CYS A 139 -4.12 0.18 -12.03
CA CYS A 139 -4.04 -0.79 -10.95
C CYS A 139 -2.61 -1.31 -10.72
N LEU A 140 -1.71 -1.23 -11.72
CA LEU A 140 -0.31 -1.66 -11.60
C LEU A 140 0.40 -0.94 -10.46
N GLN A 141 0.11 0.34 -10.24
CA GLN A 141 0.66 1.11 -9.12
C GLN A 141 0.21 0.52 -7.76
N ALA A 142 -1.05 0.14 -7.63
CA ALA A 142 -1.56 -0.51 -6.42
C ALA A 142 -0.92 -1.89 -6.21
N PHE A 143 -0.75 -2.67 -7.29
CA PHE A 143 -0.05 -3.95 -7.22
C PHE A 143 1.42 -3.81 -6.83
N ALA A 144 2.13 -2.79 -7.29
CA ALA A 144 3.51 -2.52 -6.89
C ALA A 144 3.62 -2.11 -5.41
N GLN A 145 2.60 -1.46 -4.87
CA GLN A 145 2.56 -1.04 -3.46
C GLN A 145 2.23 -2.21 -2.50
N MET A 146 1.42 -3.19 -2.93
CA MET A 146 0.99 -4.30 -2.08
C MET A 146 2.16 -5.12 -1.50
N PRO A 147 3.15 -5.59 -2.29
CA PRO A 147 4.27 -6.35 -1.76
C PRO A 147 5.08 -5.56 -0.71
N ILE A 148 5.22 -4.25 -0.91
CA ILE A 148 5.94 -3.38 0.03
C ILE A 148 5.15 -3.26 1.33
N TRP A 149 3.84 -3.06 1.24
CA TRP A 149 2.96 -2.99 2.41
C TRP A 149 2.97 -4.28 3.21
N PHE A 150 2.80 -5.43 2.55
CA PHE A 150 2.83 -6.74 3.19
C PHE A 150 4.23 -7.08 3.73
N GLY A 151 5.29 -6.77 2.97
CA GLY A 151 6.67 -6.98 3.37
C GLY A 151 7.02 -6.18 4.63
N LEU A 152 6.66 -4.91 4.64
CA LEU A 152 6.89 -4.06 5.81
C LEU A 152 6.02 -4.48 7.01
N ASN A 153 4.74 -4.82 6.77
CA ASN A 153 3.88 -5.35 7.85
C ASN A 153 4.49 -6.61 8.46
N ARG A 154 5.03 -7.51 7.62
CA ARG A 154 5.68 -8.73 8.10
C ARG A 154 6.97 -8.42 8.85
N ALA A 155 7.79 -7.51 8.33
CA ALA A 155 9.02 -7.06 9.00
C ALA A 155 8.71 -6.45 10.37
N LEU A 156 7.76 -5.51 10.44
CA LEU A 156 7.37 -4.85 11.68
C LEU A 156 6.75 -5.83 12.70
N SER A 157 5.91 -6.76 12.24
CA SER A 157 5.27 -7.75 13.13
C SER A 157 6.24 -8.82 13.65
N SER A 158 7.33 -9.07 12.91
CA SER A 158 8.36 -10.04 13.29
C SER A 158 9.46 -9.41 14.15
N ALA A 159 9.59 -8.09 14.12
CA ALA A 159 10.61 -7.37 14.88
C ALA A 159 10.24 -7.30 16.36
N ILE A 160 10.91 -8.14 17.15
CA ILE A 160 10.71 -8.14 18.60
C ILE A 160 11.22 -6.85 19.25
N GLU A 161 12.16 -6.19 18.59
CA GLU A 161 12.78 -4.93 19.02
C GLU A 161 11.80 -3.76 19.07
N MET A 162 10.63 -3.88 18.41
CA MET A 162 9.58 -2.88 18.49
C MET A 162 8.64 -3.04 19.67
N ARG A 163 8.74 -4.16 20.41
CA ARG A 163 7.99 -4.36 21.63
C ARG A 163 8.44 -3.35 22.68
N HIS A 164 7.46 -2.64 23.25
CA HIS A 164 7.69 -1.57 24.23
C HIS A 164 8.60 -0.44 23.72
N ALA A 165 8.76 -0.31 22.39
CA ALA A 165 9.49 0.80 21.81
C ALA A 165 8.56 2.03 21.70
N PRO A 166 8.86 3.14 22.41
CA PRO A 166 8.06 4.34 22.32
C PRO A 166 8.35 5.09 21.02
N TRP A 167 7.37 5.86 20.54
CA TRP A 167 7.59 6.78 19.43
C TRP A 167 7.48 8.25 19.87
N PHE A 168 6.26 8.73 19.97
CA PHE A 168 5.98 10.13 20.27
C PHE A 168 4.67 10.26 21.07
N GLY A 169 4.67 11.16 22.05
CA GLY A 169 3.50 11.51 22.86
C GLY A 169 2.92 10.29 23.60
N TRP A 170 1.73 9.89 23.21
CA TRP A 170 0.98 8.80 23.86
C TRP A 170 1.32 7.37 23.35
N ILE A 171 2.11 7.27 22.29
CA ILE A 171 2.49 5.96 21.75
C ILE A 171 3.71 5.45 22.48
N THR A 172 3.47 4.62 23.46
CA THR A 172 4.49 4.00 24.34
C THR A 172 4.95 2.64 23.82
N ASP A 173 4.22 2.02 22.90
CA ASP A 173 4.53 0.73 22.32
C ASP A 173 4.11 0.67 20.84
N LEU A 174 5.09 0.62 19.94
CA LEU A 174 4.84 0.52 18.49
C LEU A 174 4.30 -0.85 18.07
N SER A 175 4.46 -1.89 18.88
CA SER A 175 3.89 -3.21 18.61
C SER A 175 2.41 -3.32 19.04
N ALA A 176 1.98 -2.49 19.97
CA ALA A 176 0.59 -2.41 20.41
C ALA A 176 -0.24 -1.51 19.50
N ARG A 177 -1.56 -1.59 19.61
CA ARG A 177 -2.46 -0.67 18.92
C ARG A 177 -2.48 0.70 19.61
N ASP A 178 -2.82 1.74 18.86
CA ASP A 178 -3.02 3.09 19.40
C ASP A 178 -4.22 3.11 20.39
N PRO A 179 -4.00 3.40 21.67
CA PRO A 179 -5.04 3.38 22.68
C PRO A 179 -6.12 4.44 22.47
N TYR A 180 -5.79 5.55 21.83
CA TYR A 180 -6.71 6.68 21.61
C TYR A 180 -7.30 6.73 20.18
N TYR A 181 -6.94 5.78 19.30
CA TYR A 181 -7.38 5.73 17.90
C TYR A 181 -7.05 6.99 17.07
N VAL A 182 -6.11 7.81 17.54
CA VAL A 182 -5.70 9.03 16.84
C VAL A 182 -5.05 8.69 15.51
N LEU A 183 -4.16 7.69 15.47
CA LEU A 183 -3.51 7.25 14.23
C LEU A 183 -4.52 6.75 13.19
N PRO A 184 -5.46 5.84 13.50
CA PRO A 184 -6.50 5.44 12.55
C PRO A 184 -7.33 6.60 12.00
N ILE A 185 -7.69 7.58 12.84
CA ILE A 185 -8.45 8.77 12.42
C ILE A 185 -7.62 9.62 11.46
N LEU A 186 -6.35 9.90 11.79
CA LEU A 186 -5.45 10.66 10.93
C LEU A 186 -5.16 9.93 9.61
N MET A 187 -5.01 8.61 9.65
CA MET A 187 -4.90 7.78 8.45
C MET A 187 -6.13 7.93 7.54
N GLY A 188 -7.32 7.76 8.09
CA GLY A 188 -8.56 7.90 7.35
C GLY A 188 -8.70 9.29 6.71
N GLY A 189 -8.42 10.35 7.47
CA GLY A 189 -8.43 11.72 6.98
C GLY A 189 -7.41 11.97 5.86
N SER A 190 -6.18 11.50 6.03
CA SER A 190 -5.13 11.64 5.00
C SER A 190 -5.45 10.83 3.74
N MET A 191 -5.95 9.60 3.86
CA MET A 191 -6.37 8.78 2.73
C MET A 191 -7.55 9.42 1.98
N TYR A 192 -8.51 9.99 2.71
CA TYR A 192 -9.62 10.72 2.10
C TYR A 192 -9.13 11.94 1.32
N LEU A 193 -8.18 12.71 1.86
CA LEU A 193 -7.57 13.85 1.16
C LEU A 193 -6.86 13.42 -0.13
N VAL A 194 -6.05 12.35 -0.09
CA VAL A 194 -5.41 11.80 -1.30
C VAL A 194 -6.47 11.39 -2.32
N SER A 195 -7.52 10.68 -1.89
CA SER A 195 -8.61 10.25 -2.78
C SER A 195 -9.32 11.44 -3.44
N LYS A 196 -9.55 12.52 -2.68
CA LYS A 196 -10.18 13.75 -3.22
C LYS A 196 -9.29 14.50 -4.21
N MET A 197 -7.97 14.43 -4.03
CA MET A 197 -6.99 15.07 -4.93
C MET A 197 -6.68 14.23 -6.17
N THR A 198 -6.95 12.93 -6.12
CA THR A 198 -6.68 12.00 -7.22
C THR A 198 -7.76 12.12 -8.30
N PRO A 199 -7.39 12.30 -9.57
CA PRO A 199 -8.35 12.37 -10.67
C PRO A 199 -9.15 11.08 -10.81
N MET A 200 -10.47 11.19 -10.92
CA MET A 200 -11.33 10.02 -11.15
C MET A 200 -11.24 9.57 -12.62
N THR A 201 -11.00 8.29 -12.82
CA THR A 201 -10.87 7.66 -14.14
C THR A 201 -12.12 6.94 -14.61
N THR A 202 -13.01 6.63 -13.67
CA THR A 202 -14.24 5.90 -13.97
C THR A 202 -15.41 6.83 -14.24
N THR A 203 -16.24 6.47 -15.21
CA THR A 203 -17.46 7.17 -15.58
C THR A 203 -18.71 6.55 -14.97
N ASP A 204 -18.59 5.33 -14.40
CA ASP A 204 -19.70 4.64 -13.75
C ASP A 204 -20.00 5.27 -12.38
N PRO A 205 -21.23 5.77 -12.13
CA PRO A 205 -21.61 6.38 -10.85
C PRO A 205 -21.45 5.46 -9.65
N GLN A 206 -21.72 4.16 -9.82
CA GLN A 206 -21.60 3.18 -8.75
C GLN A 206 -20.13 2.98 -8.35
N GLN A 207 -19.25 2.87 -9.34
CA GLN A 207 -17.82 2.73 -9.12
C GLN A 207 -17.21 4.03 -8.54
N GLN A 208 -17.68 5.21 -8.95
CA GLN A 208 -17.28 6.49 -8.36
C GLN A 208 -17.66 6.57 -6.88
N MET A 209 -18.88 6.14 -6.54
CA MET A 209 -19.33 6.09 -5.16
C MET A 209 -18.45 5.14 -4.33
N MET A 210 -18.19 3.93 -4.83
CA MET A 210 -17.32 2.97 -4.17
C MET A 210 -15.92 3.55 -3.94
N MET A 211 -15.31 4.20 -4.92
CA MET A 211 -13.99 4.83 -4.78
C MET A 211 -13.97 5.97 -3.76
N LYS A 212 -15.05 6.73 -3.62
CA LYS A 212 -15.17 7.79 -2.60
C LYS A 212 -15.31 7.24 -1.18
N PHE A 213 -16.05 6.15 -1.02
CA PHE A 213 -16.28 5.55 0.29
C PHE A 213 -15.18 4.59 0.73
N MET A 214 -14.38 4.06 -0.20
CA MET A 214 -13.30 3.11 0.09
C MET A 214 -12.33 3.63 1.18
N PRO A 215 -11.80 4.87 1.15
CA PRO A 215 -10.92 5.36 2.21
C PRO A 215 -11.58 5.38 3.59
N ILE A 216 -12.85 5.71 3.64
CA ILE A 216 -13.65 5.75 4.89
C ILE A 216 -13.86 4.32 5.40
N SER A 217 -14.18 3.38 4.51
CA SER A 217 -14.35 1.97 4.86
C SER A 217 -13.04 1.36 5.39
N PHE A 218 -11.90 1.70 4.78
CA PHE A 218 -10.58 1.28 5.28
C PHE A 218 -10.28 1.87 6.66
N ALA A 219 -10.56 3.14 6.88
CA ALA A 219 -10.37 3.77 8.19
C ALA A 219 -11.25 3.10 9.26
N ALA A 220 -12.52 2.85 8.95
CA ALA A 220 -13.43 2.14 9.84
C ALA A 220 -12.93 0.72 10.12
N MET A 221 -12.47 -0.01 9.10
CA MET A 221 -11.89 -1.34 9.27
C MET A 221 -10.72 -1.32 10.26
N PHE A 222 -9.82 -0.34 10.17
CA PHE A 222 -8.67 -0.21 11.07
C PHE A 222 -9.05 0.16 12.52
N MET A 223 -10.23 0.69 12.74
CA MET A 223 -10.76 0.87 14.11
C MET A 223 -11.18 -0.46 14.75
N PHE A 224 -11.68 -1.41 13.95
CA PHE A 224 -12.13 -2.72 14.44
C PHE A 224 -11.01 -3.77 14.45
N PHE A 225 -10.12 -3.75 13.47
CA PHE A 225 -9.00 -4.68 13.42
C PHE A 225 -7.79 -4.12 14.18
N PRO A 226 -7.20 -4.91 15.09
CA PRO A 226 -6.05 -4.48 15.89
C PRO A 226 -4.80 -4.46 15.02
N ILE A 227 -4.47 -3.29 14.46
CA ILE A 227 -3.18 -3.04 13.81
C ILE A 227 -2.19 -2.43 14.79
N SER A 228 -0.92 -2.77 14.65
CA SER A 228 0.14 -2.18 15.47
C SER A 228 0.32 -0.69 15.16
N SER A 229 0.68 0.11 16.19
CA SER A 229 0.96 1.54 16.02
C SER A 229 2.11 1.77 15.03
N GLY A 230 3.10 0.90 14.96
CA GLY A 230 4.19 1.00 13.98
C GLY A 230 3.70 0.89 12.53
N LEU A 231 2.75 -0.02 12.24
CA LEU A 231 2.13 -0.12 10.92
C LEU A 231 1.25 1.11 10.63
N ALA A 232 0.53 1.60 11.63
CA ALA A 232 -0.28 2.81 11.51
C ALA A 232 0.58 4.04 11.18
N VAL A 233 1.74 4.21 11.84
CA VAL A 233 2.73 5.25 11.54
C VAL A 233 3.22 5.16 10.10
N TYR A 234 3.54 3.95 9.63
CA TYR A 234 3.94 3.74 8.23
C TYR A 234 2.84 4.19 7.25
N ILE A 235 1.59 3.73 7.45
CA ILE A 235 0.47 4.06 6.55
C ILE A 235 0.18 5.56 6.58
N LEU A 236 0.17 6.18 7.76
CA LEU A 236 -0.03 7.62 7.92
C LEU A 236 1.06 8.41 7.19
N THR A 237 2.33 8.07 7.43
CA THR A 237 3.47 8.72 6.77
C THR A 237 3.39 8.58 5.26
N SER A 238 3.12 7.36 4.75
CA SER A 238 2.96 7.12 3.32
C SER A 238 1.81 7.93 2.72
N SER A 239 0.70 8.08 3.44
CA SER A 239 -0.44 8.89 3.00
C SER A 239 -0.11 10.38 2.97
N VAL A 240 0.58 10.91 3.99
CA VAL A 240 1.01 12.32 4.05
C VAL A 240 1.99 12.62 2.91
N VAL A 241 2.98 11.76 2.68
CA VAL A 241 3.88 11.87 1.52
C VAL A 241 3.09 11.82 0.22
N GLY A 242 2.08 10.92 0.17
CA GLY A 242 1.15 10.80 -0.94
C GLY A 242 0.40 12.08 -1.26
N ILE A 243 -0.03 12.85 -0.25
CA ILE A 243 -0.66 14.16 -0.43
C ILE A 243 0.32 15.12 -1.11
N GLY A 244 1.56 15.23 -0.59
CA GLY A 244 2.58 16.10 -1.18
C GLY A 244 2.91 15.74 -2.63
N GLN A 245 3.11 14.45 -2.91
CA GLN A 245 3.37 13.95 -4.26
C GLN A 245 2.18 14.21 -5.20
N GLN A 246 0.95 13.99 -4.74
CA GLN A 246 -0.25 14.24 -5.54
C GLN A 246 -0.44 15.75 -5.83
N TRP A 247 -0.18 16.59 -4.85
CA TRP A 247 -0.20 18.04 -5.03
C TRP A 247 0.84 18.49 -6.06
N TYR A 248 2.06 17.97 -5.99
CA TYR A 248 3.11 18.24 -6.98
C TYR A 248 2.68 17.82 -8.37
N LEU A 249 2.15 16.60 -8.51
CA LEU A 249 1.70 16.05 -9.80
C LEU A 249 0.54 16.87 -10.39
N ASN A 250 -0.42 17.28 -9.57
CA ASN A 250 -1.54 18.12 -10.02
C ASN A 250 -1.08 19.50 -10.51
N ARG A 251 0.02 20.05 -9.94
CA ARG A 251 0.58 21.32 -10.39
C ARG A 251 1.43 21.21 -11.66
N THR A 252 2.25 20.17 -11.75
CA THR A 252 3.18 19.99 -12.87
C THR A 252 2.51 19.39 -14.11
N HIS A 253 1.42 18.65 -13.92
CA HIS A 253 0.66 18.03 -14.99
C HIS A 253 -0.83 18.37 -14.82
N PRO A 254 -1.23 19.62 -15.06
CA PRO A 254 -2.61 20.04 -14.86
C PRO A 254 -3.57 19.24 -15.76
N ILE A 255 -4.75 18.97 -15.23
CA ILE A 255 -5.83 18.29 -15.94
C ILE A 255 -6.20 19.15 -17.15
N ALA A 256 -5.92 18.65 -18.37
CA ALA A 256 -6.44 19.30 -19.56
C ALA A 256 -7.98 19.25 -19.51
N PRO A 257 -8.70 20.35 -19.79
CA PRO A 257 -10.14 20.34 -19.84
C PRO A 257 -10.61 19.27 -20.84
N PRO A 258 -11.72 18.56 -20.54
CA PRO A 258 -12.24 17.51 -21.43
C PRO A 258 -12.40 18.09 -22.84
N ALA A 259 -11.92 17.34 -23.84
CA ALA A 259 -12.08 17.73 -25.24
C ALA A 259 -13.56 17.98 -25.47
N LYS A 260 -13.91 19.19 -25.90
CA LYS A 260 -15.28 19.52 -26.26
C LYS A 260 -15.69 18.52 -27.33
N SER A 261 -16.70 17.69 -27.03
CA SER A 261 -17.34 16.79 -28.00
C SER A 261 -17.69 17.63 -29.21
N GLY A 262 -16.92 17.47 -30.29
CA GLY A 262 -17.24 18.12 -31.55
C GLY A 262 -18.63 17.67 -32.00
N LYS A 263 -19.62 18.53 -31.87
CA LYS A 263 -20.87 18.39 -32.63
C LYS A 263 -20.45 18.32 -34.10
N LYS A 264 -20.40 17.11 -34.65
CA LYS A 264 -20.53 16.97 -36.11
C LYS A 264 -21.97 17.34 -36.43
N SER A 265 -22.12 18.51 -37.07
CA SER A 265 -23.33 18.92 -37.77
C SER A 265 -23.62 17.94 -38.89
#